data_6badd58762b8bc16ba1388246b7ffe15
#
_entry.id   6badd58762b8bc16ba1388246b7ffe15
#
_cell.length_a   1.000
_cell.length_b   1.000
_cell.length_c   1.000
_cell.angle_alpha   90.00
_cell.angle_beta   90.00
_cell.angle_gamma   90.00
#
_symmetry.space_group_name_H-M   'P 1'
#
loop_
_entity.id
_entity.type
_entity.pdbx_description
1 polymer ?
#
loop_
_entity_poly.entity_id
_entity_poly.type
_entity_poly.pdbx_seq_one_letter_code
_entity_poly.pdbx_strand_id
1 'polypeptide(L)'
;MSFKYNLTEFCTSIKPASFRYLLDNTESEKIIYLDPDIYFYNSIGLIFDMLSDCDILLTPHITQITEFVESDSPENVWLSCGMFNLGFCGISRSITADKMLAWWHNRLIDNCYIDGYDSLFTDQKWMDFLPSFFTSKDLHVTHHLG
;
A
#
# COMPACT_ATOMS: atom_id res chain seq x y z
N MET A 1 5.54 -18.70 -8.18
CA MET A 1 4.43 -17.77 -7.93
C MET A 1 3.37 -17.81 -9.04
N SER A 2 3.70 -17.72 -10.32
CA SER A 2 2.73 -17.60 -11.44
C SER A 2 1.71 -18.75 -11.59
N PHE A 3 1.95 -19.92 -11.03
CA PHE A 3 1.00 -21.05 -11.00
C PHE A 3 0.15 -21.13 -9.74
N LYS A 4 0.43 -20.29 -8.74
CA LYS A 4 -0.22 -20.31 -7.43
C LYS A 4 -1.34 -19.30 -7.35
N TYR A 5 -1.19 -18.16 -7.98
CA TYR A 5 -2.04 -17.00 -7.92
C TYR A 5 -2.78 -16.75 -9.23
N ASN A 6 -4.00 -16.23 -9.15
CA ASN A 6 -4.67 -15.64 -10.31
C ASN A 6 -3.94 -14.35 -10.74
N LEU A 7 -4.38 -13.71 -11.83
CA LEU A 7 -3.70 -12.54 -12.38
C LEU A 7 -3.61 -11.38 -11.37
N THR A 8 -4.72 -11.05 -10.69
CA THR A 8 -4.76 -9.97 -9.70
C THR A 8 -3.84 -10.26 -8.51
N GLU A 9 -3.97 -11.45 -7.92
CA GLU A 9 -3.14 -11.90 -6.81
C GLU A 9 -1.66 -11.89 -7.18
N PHE A 10 -1.33 -12.34 -8.39
CA PHE A 10 0.05 -12.32 -8.86
C PHE A 10 0.59 -10.90 -9.03
N CYS A 11 -0.14 -10.02 -9.73
CA CYS A 11 0.29 -8.64 -9.95
C CYS A 11 0.48 -7.88 -8.62
N THR A 12 -0.38 -8.12 -7.64
CA THR A 12 -0.24 -7.48 -6.33
C THR A 12 0.88 -8.11 -5.50
N SER A 13 1.11 -9.43 -5.62
CA SER A 13 2.15 -10.13 -4.85
C SER A 13 3.58 -9.70 -5.19
N ILE A 14 3.81 -9.17 -6.38
CA ILE A 14 5.16 -8.76 -6.82
C ILE A 14 5.51 -7.31 -6.44
N LYS A 15 4.57 -6.51 -5.94
CA LYS A 15 4.81 -5.10 -5.57
C LYS A 15 6.05 -4.90 -4.68
N PRO A 16 6.19 -5.58 -3.52
CA PRO A 16 7.36 -5.38 -2.66
C PRO A 16 8.68 -5.77 -3.34
N ALA A 17 8.67 -6.82 -4.17
CA ALA A 17 9.85 -7.21 -4.94
C ALA A 17 10.21 -6.16 -6.01
N SER A 18 9.21 -5.52 -6.61
CA SER A 18 9.41 -4.44 -7.59
C SER A 18 10.02 -3.20 -6.94
N PHE A 19 9.54 -2.80 -5.76
CA PHE A 19 10.16 -1.73 -4.98
C PHE A 19 11.62 -2.05 -4.65
N ARG A 20 11.88 -3.26 -4.15
CA ARG A 20 13.24 -3.70 -3.83
C ARG A 20 14.15 -3.66 -5.06
N TYR A 21 13.68 -4.21 -6.18
CA TYR A 21 14.43 -4.19 -7.42
C TYR A 21 14.82 -2.76 -7.86
N LEU A 22 13.89 -1.80 -7.77
CA LEU A 22 14.17 -0.41 -8.10
C LEU A 22 15.16 0.22 -7.12
N LEU A 23 15.02 0.00 -5.82
CA LEU A 23 15.98 0.48 -4.83
C LEU A 23 17.39 -0.09 -5.05
N ASP A 24 17.51 -1.35 -5.43
CA ASP A 24 18.80 -2.02 -5.60
C ASP A 24 19.49 -1.65 -6.92
N ASN A 25 18.70 -1.27 -7.95
CA ASN A 25 19.24 -1.04 -9.31
C ASN A 25 19.18 0.42 -9.77
N THR A 26 18.77 1.35 -8.91
CA THR A 26 18.75 2.79 -9.20
C THR A 26 19.26 3.59 -8.00
N GLU A 27 19.65 4.83 -8.24
CA GLU A 27 19.98 5.80 -7.18
C GLU A 27 18.75 6.55 -6.66
N SER A 28 17.56 6.05 -6.94
CA SER A 28 16.30 6.70 -6.51
C SER A 28 16.15 6.67 -5.00
N GLU A 29 16.00 7.85 -4.40
CA GLU A 29 15.77 8.00 -2.96
C GLU A 29 14.30 7.80 -2.57
N LYS A 30 13.38 7.99 -3.54
CA LYS A 30 11.94 7.87 -3.34
C LYS A 30 11.33 7.13 -4.51
N ILE A 31 10.41 6.22 -4.20
CA ILE A 31 9.69 5.43 -5.19
C ILE A 31 8.19 5.50 -4.86
N ILE A 32 7.39 5.73 -5.89
CA ILE A 32 5.93 5.75 -5.79
C ILE A 32 5.38 4.68 -6.72
N TYR A 33 4.56 3.80 -6.18
CA TYR A 33 3.73 2.87 -6.94
C TYR A 33 2.37 3.49 -7.17
N LEU A 34 1.86 3.32 -8.37
CA LEU A 34 0.54 3.77 -8.81
C LEU A 34 -0.10 2.68 -9.66
N ASP A 35 -1.36 2.38 -9.40
CA ASP A 35 -2.15 1.58 -10.31
C ASP A 35 -2.35 2.32 -11.64
N PRO A 36 -2.46 1.61 -12.78
CA PRO A 36 -2.49 2.23 -14.11
C PRO A 36 -3.76 3.04 -14.41
N ASP A 37 -4.77 2.97 -13.57
CA ASP A 37 -6.03 3.72 -13.67
C ASP A 37 -6.05 5.00 -12.81
N ILE A 38 -4.94 5.32 -12.10
CA ILE A 38 -4.81 6.57 -11.35
C ILE A 38 -4.48 7.72 -12.29
N TYR A 39 -5.22 8.81 -12.15
CA TYR A 39 -5.00 10.05 -12.89
C TYR A 39 -4.69 11.22 -11.95
N PHE A 40 -3.65 11.99 -12.25
CA PHE A 40 -3.27 13.17 -11.49
C PHE A 40 -3.87 14.43 -12.07
N TYR A 41 -4.59 15.18 -11.26
CA TYR A 41 -5.11 16.51 -11.63
C TYR A 41 -4.13 17.64 -11.25
N ASN A 42 -3.19 17.36 -10.36
CA ASN A 42 -2.18 18.29 -9.86
C ASN A 42 -0.76 17.70 -9.96
N SER A 43 0.23 18.50 -9.58
CA SER A 43 1.62 18.06 -9.59
C SER A 43 1.85 16.93 -8.58
N ILE A 44 2.49 15.85 -9.03
CA ILE A 44 2.98 14.76 -8.19
C ILE A 44 4.08 15.21 -7.21
N GLY A 45 4.63 16.41 -7.38
CA GLY A 45 5.67 16.98 -6.51
C GLY A 45 5.27 16.99 -5.04
N LEU A 46 3.99 17.26 -4.73
CA LEU A 46 3.48 17.24 -3.35
C LEU A 46 3.68 15.90 -2.65
N ILE A 47 3.57 14.79 -3.41
CA ILE A 47 3.77 13.44 -2.87
C ILE A 47 5.25 13.22 -2.54
N PHE A 48 6.15 13.70 -3.41
CA PHE A 48 7.59 13.63 -3.14
C PHE A 48 8.01 14.51 -1.97
N ASP A 49 7.33 15.64 -1.75
CA ASP A 49 7.56 16.49 -0.57
C ASP A 49 7.14 15.76 0.70
N MET A 50 5.95 15.13 0.74
CA MET A 50 5.50 14.31 1.88
C MET A 50 6.49 13.18 2.20
N LEU A 51 7.04 12.51 1.18
CA LEU A 51 8.06 11.48 1.33
C LEU A 51 9.43 12.02 1.79
N SER A 52 9.60 13.33 1.95
CA SER A 52 10.78 13.89 2.62
C SER A 52 10.69 13.81 4.14
N ASP A 53 9.48 13.66 4.68
CA ASP A 53 9.20 13.70 6.12
C ASP A 53 8.81 12.32 6.69
N CYS A 54 8.72 11.28 5.83
CA CYS A 54 8.38 9.93 6.26
C CYS A 54 9.04 8.86 5.37
N ASP A 55 9.11 7.65 5.89
CA ASP A 55 9.68 6.50 5.17
C ASP A 55 8.65 5.76 4.31
N ILE A 56 7.39 5.75 4.75
CA ILE A 56 6.27 5.05 4.13
C ILE A 56 5.08 6.00 4.04
N LEU A 57 4.48 6.09 2.86
CA LEU A 57 3.31 6.93 2.59
C LEU A 57 2.18 6.07 2.04
N LEU A 58 1.04 6.07 2.73
CA LEU A 58 -0.17 5.34 2.35
C LEU A 58 -1.38 6.27 2.31
N THR A 59 -2.41 5.86 1.57
CA THR A 59 -3.72 6.52 1.57
C THR A 59 -4.80 5.55 2.05
N PRO A 60 -5.73 5.97 2.93
CA PRO A 60 -6.82 5.13 3.38
C PRO A 60 -7.97 5.14 2.36
N HIS A 61 -8.81 4.10 2.39
CA HIS A 61 -10.06 4.08 1.63
C HIS A 61 -11.10 5.07 2.15
N ILE A 62 -11.12 5.28 3.47
CA ILE A 62 -12.07 6.18 4.12
C ILE A 62 -11.27 7.31 4.79
N THR A 63 -11.57 8.55 4.40
CA THR A 63 -10.90 9.75 4.91
C THR A 63 -11.77 10.61 5.81
N GLN A 64 -13.07 10.31 5.91
CA GLN A 64 -14.04 11.07 6.67
C GLN A 64 -15.02 10.16 7.43
N ILE A 65 -15.44 10.60 8.60
CA ILE A 65 -16.55 9.95 9.32
C ILE A 65 -17.85 10.36 8.64
N THR A 66 -18.62 9.37 8.19
CA THR A 66 -19.95 9.59 7.61
C THR A 66 -21.04 9.14 8.57
N GLU A 67 -22.10 9.93 8.71
CA GLU A 67 -23.25 9.58 9.57
C GLU A 67 -24.17 8.50 8.95
N PHE A 68 -24.08 8.29 7.64
CA PHE A 68 -24.92 7.33 6.90
C PHE A 68 -24.11 6.45 5.97
N VAL A 69 -24.42 5.16 6.03
CA VAL A 69 -23.78 4.06 5.29
C VAL A 69 -24.53 3.72 4.00
N GLU A 70 -25.31 4.62 3.44
CA GLU A 70 -25.85 4.47 2.09
C GLU A 70 -24.81 4.86 1.05
N SER A 71 -23.77 4.03 0.91
CA SER A 71 -22.81 4.12 -0.17
C SER A 71 -22.78 2.81 -0.96
N ASP A 72 -22.41 2.90 -2.23
CA ASP A 72 -22.18 1.71 -3.06
C ASP A 72 -21.03 0.82 -2.53
N SER A 73 -20.27 1.33 -1.57
CA SER A 73 -19.17 0.64 -0.88
C SER A 73 -19.28 0.84 0.63
N PRO A 74 -20.08 0.04 1.33
CA PRO A 74 -20.26 0.16 2.78
C PRO A 74 -18.96 -0.13 3.54
N GLU A 75 -18.80 0.48 4.71
CA GLU A 75 -17.57 0.40 5.52
C GLU A 75 -17.11 -1.03 5.84
N ASN A 76 -18.04 -1.98 5.97
CA ASN A 76 -17.69 -3.38 6.21
C ASN A 76 -16.91 -4.03 5.05
N VAL A 77 -17.03 -3.51 3.82
CA VAL A 77 -16.20 -3.94 2.69
C VAL A 77 -14.74 -3.60 2.99
N TRP A 78 -14.48 -2.38 3.46
CA TRP A 78 -13.11 -1.95 3.78
C TRP A 78 -12.54 -2.64 5.02
N LEU A 79 -13.38 -3.02 5.98
CA LEU A 79 -12.95 -3.88 7.10
C LEU A 79 -12.49 -5.26 6.60
N SER A 80 -13.09 -5.78 5.55
CA SER A 80 -12.70 -7.07 4.97
C SER A 80 -11.51 -6.97 4.02
N CYS A 81 -11.44 -5.89 3.21
CA CYS A 81 -10.40 -5.71 2.20
C CYS A 81 -9.12 -5.06 2.72
N GLY A 82 -9.20 -4.30 3.82
CA GLY A 82 -8.11 -3.53 4.38
C GLY A 82 -8.38 -2.03 4.39
N MET A 83 -7.75 -1.33 5.33
CA MET A 83 -7.93 0.12 5.53
C MET A 83 -7.30 0.97 4.43
N PHE A 84 -6.22 0.49 3.82
CA PHE A 84 -5.41 1.27 2.89
C PHE A 84 -5.67 0.88 1.44
N ASN A 85 -5.73 1.89 0.57
CA ASN A 85 -5.82 1.68 -0.88
C ASN A 85 -4.41 1.50 -1.46
N LEU A 86 -4.04 0.27 -1.78
CA LEU A 86 -2.74 -0.09 -2.33
C LEU A 86 -2.62 0.11 -3.85
N GLY A 87 -3.59 0.77 -4.48
CA GLY A 87 -3.41 1.42 -5.77
C GLY A 87 -2.37 2.54 -5.72
N PHE A 88 -2.09 3.04 -4.48
CA PHE A 88 -1.02 3.99 -4.19
C PHE A 88 -0.17 3.49 -3.03
N CYS A 89 1.16 3.57 -3.18
CA CYS A 89 2.13 3.37 -2.11
C CYS A 89 3.40 4.15 -2.41
N GLY A 90 3.84 4.99 -1.49
CA GLY A 90 5.12 5.71 -1.57
C GLY A 90 6.11 5.21 -0.54
N ILE A 91 7.38 5.13 -0.90
CA ILE A 91 8.47 4.81 0.03
C ILE A 91 9.67 5.74 -0.19
N SER A 92 10.37 6.06 0.90
CA SER A 92 11.71 6.65 0.89
C SER A 92 12.75 5.59 1.19
N ARG A 93 13.96 5.72 0.61
CA ARG A 93 15.08 4.81 0.87
C ARG A 93 15.50 4.90 2.33
N SER A 94 15.20 3.87 3.12
CA SER A 94 15.50 3.84 4.55
C SER A 94 15.54 2.41 5.10
N ILE A 95 16.08 2.25 6.29
CA ILE A 95 16.06 0.98 7.03
C ILE A 95 14.62 0.55 7.36
N THR A 96 13.74 1.51 7.60
CA THR A 96 12.31 1.26 7.85
C THR A 96 11.61 0.68 6.62
N ALA A 97 11.81 1.32 5.46
CA ALA A 97 11.28 0.82 4.19
C ALA A 97 11.82 -0.57 3.86
N ASP A 98 13.10 -0.82 4.09
CA ASP A 98 13.73 -2.13 3.90
C ASP A 98 13.07 -3.22 4.75
N LYS A 99 12.83 -2.96 6.02
CA LYS A 99 12.15 -3.88 6.95
C LYS A 99 10.71 -4.15 6.50
N MET A 100 9.99 -3.10 6.14
CA MET A 100 8.60 -3.21 5.66
C MET A 100 8.53 -4.04 4.38
N LEU A 101 9.36 -3.74 3.38
CA LEU A 101 9.38 -4.47 2.10
C LEU A 101 9.73 -5.94 2.29
N ALA A 102 10.73 -6.26 3.14
CA ALA A 102 11.11 -7.64 3.44
C ALA A 102 9.98 -8.42 4.13
N TRP A 103 9.34 -7.79 5.13
CA TRP A 103 8.20 -8.39 5.83
C TRP A 103 7.02 -8.60 4.87
N TRP A 104 6.64 -7.60 4.10
CA TRP A 104 5.54 -7.65 3.15
C TRP A 104 5.76 -8.71 2.08
N HIS A 105 6.95 -8.73 1.47
CA HIS A 105 7.33 -9.75 0.50
C HIS A 105 7.16 -11.17 1.05
N ASN A 106 7.65 -11.42 2.28
CA ASN A 106 7.54 -12.73 2.91
C ASN A 106 6.08 -13.16 3.15
N ARG A 107 5.15 -12.22 3.40
CA ARG A 107 3.73 -12.53 3.51
C ARG A 107 3.13 -12.88 2.15
N LEU A 108 3.46 -12.12 1.12
CA LEU A 108 2.87 -12.27 -0.20
C LEU A 108 3.41 -13.49 -1.00
N ILE A 109 4.52 -14.10 -0.58
CA ILE A 109 4.98 -15.37 -1.17
C ILE A 109 3.90 -16.43 -1.09
N ASP A 110 3.20 -16.52 0.04
CA ASP A 110 2.26 -17.61 0.32
C ASP A 110 0.83 -17.16 0.61
N ASN A 111 0.59 -15.90 0.90
CA ASN A 111 -0.69 -15.42 1.42
C ASN A 111 -1.20 -14.16 0.69
N CYS A 112 -1.08 -14.11 -0.63
CA CYS A 112 -1.63 -13.03 -1.47
C CYS A 112 -2.93 -13.44 -2.15
N TYR A 113 -3.82 -14.13 -1.42
CA TYR A 113 -5.11 -14.57 -1.93
C TYR A 113 -6.23 -13.56 -1.68
N ILE A 114 -7.30 -13.68 -2.46
CA ILE A 114 -8.62 -13.15 -2.11
C ILE A 114 -9.37 -14.28 -1.42
N ASP A 115 -9.31 -14.32 -0.11
CA ASP A 115 -9.93 -15.36 0.70
C ASP A 115 -10.57 -14.77 1.97
N GLY A 116 -11.88 -14.59 1.95
CA GLY A 116 -12.61 -14.04 3.08
C GLY A 116 -12.67 -14.96 4.30
N TYR A 117 -12.48 -16.28 4.13
CA TYR A 117 -12.45 -17.23 5.23
C TYR A 117 -11.18 -17.08 6.06
N ASP A 118 -10.02 -16.96 5.37
CA ASP A 118 -8.73 -16.74 6.01
C ASP A 118 -8.42 -15.26 6.27
N SER A 119 -9.40 -14.37 6.02
CA SER A 119 -9.24 -12.91 6.19
C SER A 119 -8.10 -12.33 5.35
N LEU A 120 -7.88 -12.86 4.15
CA LEU A 120 -6.88 -12.40 3.20
C LEU A 120 -7.53 -11.57 2.10
N PHE A 121 -6.88 -10.47 1.75
CA PHE A 121 -7.25 -9.68 0.58
C PHE A 121 -5.98 -9.13 -0.08
N THR A 122 -5.45 -9.91 -0.99
CA THR A 122 -4.22 -9.65 -1.78
C THR A 122 -3.05 -9.10 -0.93
N ASP A 123 -2.41 -8.08 -1.43
CA ASP A 123 -1.31 -7.36 -0.79
C ASP A 123 -1.79 -6.35 0.27
N GLN A 124 -3.01 -5.86 0.09
CA GLN A 124 -3.59 -4.70 0.77
C GLN A 124 -3.89 -4.96 2.24
N LYS A 125 -4.53 -6.08 2.57
CA LYS A 125 -4.96 -6.40 3.94
C LYS A 125 -3.78 -6.48 4.92
N TRP A 126 -2.60 -6.85 4.46
CA TRP A 126 -1.38 -6.88 5.25
C TRP A 126 -0.95 -5.52 5.75
N MET A 127 -1.24 -4.44 5.01
CA MET A 127 -0.86 -3.08 5.38
C MET A 127 -1.57 -2.57 6.64
N ASP A 128 -2.69 -3.18 7.04
CA ASP A 128 -3.40 -2.85 8.28
C ASP A 128 -2.53 -3.01 9.54
N PHE A 129 -1.45 -3.81 9.46
CA PHE A 129 -0.50 -3.97 10.55
C PHE A 129 0.51 -2.81 10.68
N LEU A 130 0.73 -2.03 9.63
CA LEU A 130 1.80 -1.03 9.62
C LEU A 130 1.68 0.02 10.74
N PRO A 131 0.48 0.53 11.10
CA PRO A 131 0.36 1.45 12.22
C PRO A 131 0.75 0.86 13.59
N SER A 132 0.79 -0.48 13.70
CA SER A 132 1.27 -1.17 14.91
C SER A 132 2.78 -1.39 14.90
N PHE A 133 3.42 -1.35 13.74
CA PHE A 133 4.86 -1.63 13.60
C PHE A 133 5.69 -0.34 13.56
N PHE A 134 5.13 0.74 13.06
CA PHE A 134 5.84 1.96 12.74
C PHE A 134 5.21 3.17 13.41
N THR A 135 6.05 4.14 13.75
CA THR A 135 5.59 5.39 14.35
C THR A 135 5.08 6.36 13.29
N SER A 136 4.44 7.46 13.71
CA SER A 136 4.01 8.52 12.81
C SER A 136 5.15 9.27 12.10
N LYS A 137 6.40 9.05 12.52
CA LYS A 137 7.59 9.55 11.80
C LYS A 137 7.99 8.64 10.64
N ASP A 138 7.72 7.35 10.79
CA ASP A 138 8.08 6.35 9.80
C ASP A 138 6.97 6.18 8.77
N LEU A 139 5.71 6.14 9.23
CA LEU A 139 4.51 5.92 8.42
C LEU A 139 3.62 7.17 8.46
N HIS A 140 3.42 7.77 7.30
CA HIS A 140 2.42 8.82 7.10
C HIS A 140 1.21 8.29 6.34
N VAL A 141 0.02 8.57 6.86
CA VAL A 141 -1.26 8.26 6.21
C VAL A 141 -1.83 9.57 5.69
N THR A 142 -1.83 9.73 4.37
CA THR A 142 -2.34 10.97 3.77
C THR A 142 -3.83 10.89 3.51
N HIS A 143 -4.56 11.91 3.94
CA HIS A 143 -6.00 12.02 3.77
C HIS A 143 -6.39 12.86 2.55
N HIS A 144 -5.44 13.46 1.85
CA HIS A 144 -5.68 14.37 0.74
C HIS A 144 -4.66 14.13 -0.38
N LEU A 145 -5.03 13.33 -1.36
CA LEU A 145 -4.28 13.18 -2.61
C LEU A 145 -5.01 13.81 -3.82
N GLY A 146 -6.05 14.57 -3.59
CA GLY A 146 -6.84 15.21 -4.64
C GLY A 146 -7.15 16.67 -4.37
#